data_05d14c99f2404a73648c20731b70f998
#
_entry.id   05d14c99f2404a73648c20731b70f998
#
_cell.length_a   1.000
_cell.length_b   1.000
_cell.length_c   1.000
_cell.angle_alpha   90.00
_cell.angle_beta   90.00
_cell.angle_gamma   90.00
#
_symmetry.space_group_name_H-M   'P 1'
#
loop_
_entity.id
_entity.type
_entity.pdbx_description
1 polymer ?
#
loop_
_entity_poly.entity_id
_entity_poly.type
_entity_poly.pdbx_seq_one_letter_code
_entity_poly.pdbx_strand_id
1 'polypeptide(L)'
;MSQQLVVEYPLTRARLCDNPLARGADGVLRYGNLTPALTELLDLQVHAFAAREAVVEPGGPRLTYREMWHSASRIAGGLQEHGIGYGDRVAIRMPAGVRWVQAFLGALLSGAVPVLVPDGLAPGIAERVIADSAVDFVLGTGTRLPDGAAFIDDGAALGDLAVLCYTGETPEPKGVELTNENLLSAVRSVVAALDLPTDGVRNLVLLPLSEAGGCVDQLLPTFAVGGTVVLAPDRAGLARALVAERVDMVSATPEIFAGLLPTLAELRADGVRTDGVLRVSSAGQRAERRRAPRPELPAALRELFPAARHWSVWGATETSGIGLALDVTGADRTATAVDTADTDTATATVLGFPFGGTELALCGPRADTGYGELLCRGPNVSRRYWNDPESTADRFTGGWFHTGDQVRIAPDGLVYRATA
;
A
#
# COMPACT_ATOMS: atom_id res chain seq x y z
N MET A 1 29.47 -7.57 21.46
CA MET A 1 28.56 -7.63 20.28
C MET A 1 29.43 -7.32 19.07
N SER A 2 29.63 -8.26 18.14
CA SER A 2 30.33 -7.96 16.89
C SER A 2 29.43 -7.00 16.11
N GLN A 3 29.97 -5.84 15.70
CA GLN A 3 29.30 -4.89 14.86
C GLN A 3 28.91 -5.62 13.56
N GLN A 4 27.61 -5.77 13.30
CA GLN A 4 27.15 -6.33 12.03
C GLN A 4 27.54 -5.38 10.90
N LEU A 5 28.12 -5.91 9.84
CA LEU A 5 28.48 -5.12 8.66
C LEU A 5 27.22 -4.60 7.98
N VAL A 6 27.13 -3.27 7.84
CA VAL A 6 26.06 -2.61 7.05
C VAL A 6 26.70 -1.97 5.84
N VAL A 7 26.18 -2.30 4.64
CA VAL A 7 26.65 -1.76 3.37
C VAL A 7 25.49 -1.05 2.67
N GLU A 8 25.64 0.27 2.49
CA GLU A 8 24.65 1.08 1.75
C GLU A 8 24.82 0.88 0.23
N TYR A 9 23.70 0.75 -0.47
CA TYR A 9 23.67 0.63 -1.92
C TYR A 9 23.20 1.94 -2.54
N PRO A 10 24.02 2.56 -3.41
CA PRO A 10 23.65 3.83 -4.05
C PRO A 10 22.42 3.66 -4.94
N LEU A 11 21.57 4.68 -4.95
CA LEU A 11 20.36 4.74 -5.79
C LEU A 11 20.72 4.96 -7.28
N THR A 12 21.40 3.98 -7.91
CA THR A 12 21.92 4.11 -9.28
C THR A 12 20.82 4.14 -10.35
N ARG A 13 19.61 3.69 -10.03
CA ARG A 13 18.43 3.66 -10.90
C ARG A 13 17.13 3.98 -10.18
N ALA A 14 17.19 4.72 -9.08
CA ALA A 14 15.96 5.33 -8.59
C ALA A 14 15.35 6.09 -9.78
N ARG A 15 14.18 5.66 -10.25
CA ARG A 15 13.32 6.53 -11.05
C ARG A 15 12.92 7.65 -10.11
N LEU A 16 13.83 8.61 -10.00
CA LEU A 16 13.57 9.85 -9.29
C LEU A 16 12.35 10.43 -10.00
N CYS A 17 11.25 10.55 -9.27
CA CYS A 17 10.21 11.46 -9.72
C CYS A 17 10.88 12.77 -10.08
N ASP A 18 10.40 13.51 -11.09
CA ASP A 18 10.91 14.82 -11.52
C ASP A 18 10.96 15.87 -10.39
N ASN A 19 10.73 15.47 -9.16
CA ASN A 19 10.71 16.30 -7.98
C ASN A 19 12.00 16.13 -7.18
N PRO A 20 12.65 17.22 -6.82
CA PRO A 20 13.90 17.17 -6.10
C PRO A 20 13.71 16.54 -4.72
N LEU A 21 14.43 15.46 -4.48
CA LEU A 21 14.64 14.90 -3.16
C LEU A 21 15.80 15.65 -2.51
N ALA A 22 15.63 16.08 -1.27
CA ALA A 22 16.66 16.71 -0.47
C ALA A 22 16.94 15.84 0.78
N ARG A 23 18.21 15.79 1.21
CA ARG A 23 18.60 15.09 2.42
C ARG A 23 18.37 15.99 3.64
N GLY A 24 17.55 15.53 4.56
CA GLY A 24 17.32 16.22 5.83
C GLY A 24 18.54 16.14 6.78
N ALA A 25 18.48 16.87 7.88
CA ALA A 25 19.53 16.87 8.91
C ALA A 25 19.71 15.49 9.58
N ASP A 26 18.67 14.67 9.59
CA ASP A 26 18.67 13.28 10.07
C ASP A 26 19.20 12.27 9.04
N GLY A 27 19.67 12.73 7.89
CA GLY A 27 20.21 11.92 6.83
C GLY A 27 19.17 11.24 5.93
N VAL A 28 17.86 11.42 6.16
CA VAL A 28 16.78 10.82 5.36
C VAL A 28 16.46 11.70 4.15
N LEU A 29 16.26 11.10 2.99
CA LEU A 29 15.75 11.80 1.80
C LEU A 29 14.30 12.23 2.01
N ARG A 30 13.93 13.43 1.53
CA ARG A 30 12.57 13.98 1.62
C ARG A 30 12.17 14.71 0.37
N TYR A 31 10.89 14.66 0.07
CA TYR A 31 10.27 15.48 -0.96
C TYR A 31 10.08 16.92 -0.45
N GLY A 32 10.51 17.91 -1.25
CA GLY A 32 10.48 19.33 -0.83
C GLY A 32 9.14 20.04 -1.00
N ASN A 33 8.14 19.41 -1.62
CA ASN A 33 6.88 20.04 -2.01
C ASN A 33 5.67 19.14 -1.77
N LEU A 34 5.63 18.45 -0.64
CA LEU A 34 4.42 17.77 -0.18
C LEU A 34 3.42 18.80 0.38
N THR A 35 2.12 18.49 0.28
CA THR A 35 1.10 19.21 1.06
C THR A 35 1.37 18.99 2.55
N PRO A 36 0.96 19.90 3.44
CA PRO A 36 1.16 19.74 4.89
C PRO A 36 0.53 18.46 5.46
N ALA A 37 -0.62 18.05 4.91
CA ALA A 37 -1.32 16.84 5.34
C ALA A 37 -1.93 16.07 4.17
N LEU A 38 -2.27 14.81 4.41
CA LEU A 38 -2.98 13.97 3.46
C LEU A 38 -4.35 14.55 3.11
N THR A 39 -5.06 15.10 4.10
CA THR A 39 -6.38 15.73 3.92
C THR A 39 -6.34 16.88 2.92
N GLU A 40 -5.30 17.69 2.90
CA GLU A 40 -5.14 18.77 1.92
C GLU A 40 -4.92 18.25 0.50
N LEU A 41 -4.11 17.19 0.32
CA LEU A 41 -3.98 16.54 -0.99
C LEU A 41 -5.34 16.06 -1.49
N LEU A 42 -6.13 15.41 -0.63
CA LEU A 42 -7.45 14.88 -0.99
C LEU A 42 -8.45 16.00 -1.29
N ASP A 43 -8.43 17.09 -0.53
CA ASP A 43 -9.28 18.26 -0.77
C ASP A 43 -9.01 18.90 -2.14
N LEU A 44 -7.75 19.03 -2.53
CA LEU A 44 -7.37 19.48 -3.87
C LEU A 44 -7.99 18.60 -4.96
N GLN A 45 -8.01 17.28 -4.77
CA GLN A 45 -8.62 16.35 -5.73
C GLN A 45 -10.14 16.46 -5.76
N VAL A 46 -10.77 16.67 -4.59
CA VAL A 46 -12.22 16.91 -4.50
C VAL A 46 -12.62 18.15 -5.29
N HIS A 47 -11.85 19.23 -5.18
CA HIS A 47 -12.08 20.45 -5.95
C HIS A 47 -11.87 20.24 -7.45
N ALA A 48 -10.82 19.53 -7.84
CA ALA A 48 -10.48 19.30 -9.25
C ALA A 48 -11.48 18.35 -9.94
N PHE A 49 -11.99 17.34 -9.23
CA PHE A 49 -12.76 16.23 -9.80
C PHE A 49 -14.16 16.06 -9.16
N ALA A 50 -14.74 17.10 -8.60
CA ALA A 50 -15.97 17.08 -7.79
C ALA A 50 -17.11 16.20 -8.32
N ALA A 51 -17.35 16.20 -9.63
CA ALA A 51 -18.43 15.46 -10.28
C ALA A 51 -18.03 14.05 -10.77
N ARG A 52 -16.73 13.69 -10.65
CA ARG A 52 -16.23 12.37 -11.05
C ARG A 52 -16.57 11.35 -9.96
N GLU A 53 -16.81 10.10 -10.36
CA GLU A 53 -16.92 8.98 -9.42
C GLU A 53 -15.60 8.78 -8.70
N ALA A 54 -15.62 8.75 -7.37
CA ALA A 54 -14.47 8.47 -6.52
C ALA A 54 -14.43 7.00 -6.10
N VAL A 55 -15.58 6.45 -5.70
CA VAL A 55 -15.69 5.06 -5.23
C VAL A 55 -16.97 4.42 -5.73
N VAL A 56 -16.86 3.14 -6.13
CA VAL A 56 -17.94 2.38 -6.75
C VAL A 56 -17.95 0.95 -6.22
N GLU A 57 -19.11 0.47 -5.80
CA GLU A 57 -19.39 -0.97 -5.65
C GLU A 57 -20.24 -1.43 -6.83
N PRO A 58 -19.77 -2.36 -7.67
CA PRO A 58 -20.52 -2.82 -8.85
C PRO A 58 -21.88 -3.41 -8.49
N GLY A 59 -22.96 -2.74 -8.93
CA GLY A 59 -24.34 -3.08 -8.58
C GLY A 59 -24.80 -2.57 -7.20
N GLY A 60 -23.98 -1.76 -6.54
CA GLY A 60 -24.21 -1.15 -5.25
C GLY A 60 -24.05 0.37 -5.27
N PRO A 61 -23.67 0.96 -4.12
CA PRO A 61 -23.49 2.40 -3.99
C PRO A 61 -22.33 2.93 -4.86
N ARG A 62 -22.51 4.18 -5.29
CA ARG A 62 -21.54 4.95 -6.07
C ARG A 62 -21.50 6.36 -5.51
N LEU A 63 -20.31 6.90 -5.28
CA LEU A 63 -20.15 8.27 -4.80
C LEU A 63 -19.18 9.03 -5.69
N THR A 64 -19.56 10.25 -6.06
CA THR A 64 -18.63 11.23 -6.62
C THR A 64 -17.66 11.73 -5.55
N TYR A 65 -16.59 12.41 -5.97
CA TYR A 65 -15.65 13.05 -5.04
C TYR A 65 -16.36 14.02 -4.08
N ARG A 66 -17.30 14.82 -4.59
CA ARG A 66 -18.11 15.74 -3.78
C ARG A 66 -18.97 15.01 -2.76
N GLU A 67 -19.69 13.97 -3.16
CA GLU A 67 -20.57 13.21 -2.27
C GLU A 67 -19.78 12.45 -1.21
N MET A 68 -18.66 11.84 -1.60
CA MET A 68 -17.74 11.16 -0.70
C MET A 68 -17.21 12.13 0.37
N TRP A 69 -16.70 13.29 -0.04
CA TRP A 69 -16.14 14.30 0.86
C TRP A 69 -17.20 14.89 1.78
N HIS A 70 -18.37 15.21 1.23
CA HIS A 70 -19.48 15.70 2.02
C HIS A 70 -19.95 14.69 3.08
N SER A 71 -20.08 13.41 2.71
CA SER A 71 -20.45 12.39 3.69
C SER A 71 -19.36 12.18 4.74
N ALA A 72 -18.08 12.21 4.36
CA ALA A 72 -16.96 12.12 5.29
C ALA A 72 -16.89 13.31 6.25
N SER A 73 -17.11 14.55 5.78
CA SER A 73 -17.13 15.73 6.64
C SER A 73 -18.29 15.71 7.66
N ARG A 74 -19.43 15.12 7.30
CA ARG A 74 -20.53 14.91 8.24
C ARG A 74 -20.22 13.84 9.29
N ILE A 75 -19.52 12.77 8.89
CA ILE A 75 -19.03 11.76 9.85
C ILE A 75 -18.02 12.39 10.80
N ALA A 76 -17.12 13.23 10.29
CA ALA A 76 -16.17 13.98 11.12
C ALA A 76 -16.88 14.86 12.15
N GLY A 77 -17.90 15.62 11.74
CA GLY A 77 -18.73 16.40 12.65
C GLY A 77 -19.44 15.55 13.70
N GLY A 78 -19.98 14.41 13.30
CA GLY A 78 -20.59 13.47 14.24
C GLY A 78 -19.57 12.86 15.22
N LEU A 79 -18.32 12.62 14.81
CA LEU A 79 -17.24 12.22 15.71
C LEU A 79 -16.90 13.34 16.71
N GLN A 80 -16.84 14.59 16.25
CA GLN A 80 -16.65 15.75 17.13
C GLN A 80 -17.78 15.86 18.20
N GLU A 81 -19.02 15.60 17.83
CA GLU A 81 -20.15 15.56 18.78
C GLU A 81 -20.00 14.47 19.86
N HIS A 82 -19.23 13.40 19.55
CA HIS A 82 -18.84 12.37 20.52
C HIS A 82 -17.53 12.69 21.28
N GLY A 83 -16.98 13.89 21.08
CA GLY A 83 -15.73 14.32 21.72
C GLY A 83 -14.48 13.74 21.08
N ILE A 84 -14.58 13.19 19.86
CA ILE A 84 -13.45 12.59 19.12
C ILE A 84 -12.87 13.63 18.17
N GLY A 85 -11.58 13.90 18.27
CA GLY A 85 -10.87 14.92 17.48
C GLY A 85 -9.39 14.62 17.32
N TYR A 86 -8.59 15.67 17.22
CA TYR A 86 -7.15 15.59 16.95
C TYR A 86 -6.42 14.64 17.92
N GLY A 87 -5.74 13.66 17.33
CA GLY A 87 -4.92 12.69 18.06
C GLY A 87 -5.68 11.53 18.72
N ASP A 88 -7.02 11.54 18.74
CA ASP A 88 -7.81 10.38 19.17
C ASP A 88 -7.73 9.25 18.14
N ARG A 89 -7.90 8.00 18.57
CA ARG A 89 -7.83 6.82 17.70
C ARG A 89 -9.22 6.29 17.39
N VAL A 90 -9.52 6.16 16.10
CA VAL A 90 -10.80 5.65 15.63
C VAL A 90 -10.58 4.32 14.89
N ALA A 91 -10.96 3.21 15.51
CA ALA A 91 -10.88 1.91 14.85
C ALA A 91 -11.93 1.80 13.74
N ILE A 92 -11.47 1.33 12.57
CA ILE A 92 -12.33 1.00 11.44
C ILE A 92 -12.31 -0.51 11.26
N ARG A 93 -13.39 -1.18 11.67
CA ARG A 93 -13.55 -2.64 11.62
C ARG A 93 -14.81 -3.01 10.87
N MET A 94 -14.74 -2.98 9.56
CA MET A 94 -15.83 -3.34 8.66
C MET A 94 -15.29 -3.85 7.31
N PRO A 95 -16.09 -4.59 6.53
CA PRO A 95 -15.72 -5.02 5.19
C PRO A 95 -15.33 -3.84 4.29
N ALA A 96 -14.42 -4.11 3.35
CA ALA A 96 -14.08 -3.15 2.30
C ALA A 96 -15.33 -2.78 1.48
N GLY A 97 -15.57 -1.48 1.30
CA GLY A 97 -16.72 -0.94 0.59
C GLY A 97 -16.77 0.56 0.67
N VAL A 98 -17.77 1.17 0.03
CA VAL A 98 -18.01 2.62 0.07
C VAL A 98 -18.09 3.11 1.51
N ARG A 99 -18.75 2.37 2.37
CA ARG A 99 -18.91 2.69 3.79
C ARG A 99 -17.57 2.71 4.55
N TRP A 100 -16.64 1.80 4.23
CA TRP A 100 -15.30 1.78 4.79
C TRP A 100 -14.55 3.07 4.42
N VAL A 101 -14.64 3.46 3.13
CA VAL A 101 -14.00 4.69 2.64
C VAL A 101 -14.55 5.93 3.33
N GLN A 102 -15.87 6.00 3.51
CA GLN A 102 -16.53 7.10 4.25
C GLN A 102 -16.05 7.15 5.71
N ALA A 103 -15.96 6.02 6.39
CA ALA A 103 -15.47 5.92 7.78
C ALA A 103 -13.99 6.35 7.90
N PHE A 104 -13.14 5.89 6.98
CA PHE A 104 -11.72 6.23 6.92
C PHE A 104 -11.51 7.74 6.74
N LEU A 105 -12.15 8.31 5.73
CA LEU A 105 -12.06 9.75 5.47
C LEU A 105 -12.69 10.57 6.59
N GLY A 106 -13.82 10.12 7.16
CA GLY A 106 -14.47 10.80 8.28
C GLY A 106 -13.58 10.87 9.52
N ALA A 107 -12.86 9.79 9.83
CA ALA A 107 -11.88 9.79 10.91
C ALA A 107 -10.72 10.76 10.62
N LEU A 108 -10.15 10.71 9.40
CA LEU A 108 -9.09 11.67 9.01
C LEU A 108 -9.56 13.13 9.10
N LEU A 109 -10.76 13.43 8.59
CA LEU A 109 -11.30 14.79 8.58
C LEU A 109 -11.68 15.31 9.98
N SER A 110 -11.89 14.42 10.96
CA SER A 110 -12.09 14.83 12.35
C SER A 110 -10.80 15.19 13.08
N GLY A 111 -9.62 14.99 12.44
CA GLY A 111 -8.31 15.10 13.09
C GLY A 111 -7.90 13.83 13.85
N ALA A 112 -8.78 12.84 13.93
CA ALA A 112 -8.46 11.58 14.59
C ALA A 112 -7.60 10.67 13.71
N VAL A 113 -6.93 9.73 14.34
CA VAL A 113 -6.07 8.72 13.70
C VAL A 113 -6.89 7.46 13.40
N PRO A 114 -7.17 7.15 12.12
CA PRO A 114 -7.77 5.87 11.75
C PRO A 114 -6.85 4.71 12.15
N VAL A 115 -7.41 3.74 12.89
CA VAL A 115 -6.77 2.46 13.19
C VAL A 115 -7.38 1.41 12.27
N LEU A 116 -6.57 0.86 11.38
CA LEU A 116 -7.03 -0.09 10.38
C LEU A 116 -7.11 -1.50 10.99
N VAL A 117 -8.32 -2.00 11.19
CA VAL A 117 -8.57 -3.31 11.80
C VAL A 117 -9.23 -4.23 10.76
N PRO A 118 -8.53 -5.28 10.26
CA PRO A 118 -9.13 -6.22 9.32
C PRO A 118 -10.40 -6.88 9.89
N ASP A 119 -11.48 -6.87 9.11
CA ASP A 119 -12.78 -7.42 9.54
C ASP A 119 -12.72 -8.95 9.77
N GLY A 120 -11.89 -9.64 9.00
CA GLY A 120 -11.69 -11.10 9.08
C GLY A 120 -10.74 -11.58 10.18
N LEU A 121 -10.21 -10.72 11.04
CA LEU A 121 -9.35 -11.15 12.14
C LEU A 121 -10.12 -11.99 13.15
N ALA A 122 -9.46 -13.02 13.68
CA ALA A 122 -9.99 -13.78 14.81
C ALA A 122 -10.34 -12.83 15.97
N PRO A 123 -11.48 -13.03 16.66
CA PRO A 123 -11.95 -12.07 17.69
C PRO A 123 -10.89 -11.69 18.71
N GLY A 124 -10.14 -12.64 19.26
CA GLY A 124 -9.09 -12.36 20.24
C GLY A 124 -7.88 -11.59 19.68
N ILE A 125 -7.62 -11.63 18.35
CA ILE A 125 -6.58 -10.81 17.73
C ILE A 125 -7.11 -9.39 17.55
N ALA A 126 -8.34 -9.24 17.05
CA ALA A 126 -8.97 -7.94 16.88
C ALA A 126 -9.10 -7.18 18.21
N GLU A 127 -9.48 -7.85 19.28
CA GLU A 127 -9.55 -7.28 20.64
C GLU A 127 -8.17 -6.80 21.12
N ARG A 128 -7.10 -7.56 20.86
CA ARG A 128 -5.74 -7.13 21.19
C ARG A 128 -5.33 -5.90 20.39
N VAL A 129 -5.62 -5.83 19.09
CA VAL A 129 -5.34 -4.65 18.26
C VAL A 129 -6.06 -3.42 18.80
N ILE A 130 -7.35 -3.55 19.16
CA ILE A 130 -8.15 -2.47 19.71
C ILE A 130 -7.59 -2.01 21.08
N ALA A 131 -7.20 -2.94 21.94
CA ALA A 131 -6.63 -2.62 23.25
C ALA A 131 -5.23 -1.98 23.13
N ASP A 132 -4.35 -2.53 22.28
CA ASP A 132 -3.00 -2.02 22.06
C ASP A 132 -3.02 -0.60 21.47
N SER A 133 -3.89 -0.34 20.50
CA SER A 133 -4.04 0.98 19.88
C SER A 133 -4.72 2.01 20.79
N ALA A 134 -5.20 1.63 21.96
CA ALA A 134 -5.93 2.49 22.88
C ALA A 134 -7.04 3.29 22.17
N VAL A 135 -7.88 2.56 21.42
CA VAL A 135 -8.96 3.15 20.59
C VAL A 135 -9.96 3.91 21.44
N ASP A 136 -10.27 5.13 21.02
CA ASP A 136 -11.26 6.00 21.68
C ASP A 136 -12.68 5.80 21.10
N PHE A 137 -12.78 5.40 19.82
CA PHE A 137 -14.05 5.16 19.15
C PHE A 137 -13.96 4.02 18.13
N VAL A 138 -15.04 3.25 17.94
CA VAL A 138 -15.07 2.12 16.99
C VAL A 138 -16.15 2.30 15.95
N LEU A 139 -15.76 2.37 14.69
CA LEU A 139 -16.64 2.29 13.53
C LEU A 139 -16.67 0.85 13.02
N GLY A 140 -17.74 0.13 13.37
CA GLY A 140 -17.87 -1.30 13.12
C GLY A 140 -18.93 -1.69 12.11
N THR A 141 -18.96 -2.95 11.74
CA THR A 141 -20.01 -3.56 10.91
C THR A 141 -21.35 -3.44 11.62
N GLY A 142 -22.37 -2.96 10.89
CA GLY A 142 -23.73 -2.82 11.42
C GLY A 142 -23.98 -1.60 12.32
N THR A 143 -22.94 -0.88 12.78
CA THR A 143 -23.12 0.37 13.51
C THR A 143 -23.47 1.49 12.54
N ARG A 144 -24.40 2.37 12.91
CA ARG A 144 -24.63 3.60 12.13
C ARG A 144 -23.38 4.47 12.19
N LEU A 145 -22.92 5.01 11.06
CA LEU A 145 -21.85 6.00 11.05
C LEU A 145 -22.34 7.28 11.74
N PRO A 146 -21.50 7.95 12.54
CA PRO A 146 -21.81 9.26 13.10
C PRO A 146 -22.24 10.24 12.01
N ASP A 147 -23.13 11.17 12.33
CA ASP A 147 -23.66 12.13 11.37
C ASP A 147 -23.98 13.45 12.09
N GLY A 148 -23.17 14.47 11.84
CA GLY A 148 -23.25 15.79 12.49
C GLY A 148 -23.15 16.94 11.49
N ALA A 149 -22.92 18.16 12.00
CA ALA A 149 -22.56 19.29 11.16
C ALA A 149 -21.23 19.02 10.44
N ALA A 150 -21.12 19.39 9.16
CA ALA A 150 -19.88 19.15 8.41
C ALA A 150 -18.68 19.81 9.10
N PHE A 151 -17.63 19.02 9.31
CA PHE A 151 -16.40 19.45 9.98
C PHE A 151 -15.18 18.92 9.21
N ILE A 152 -14.13 19.72 9.16
CA ILE A 152 -12.82 19.36 8.60
C ILE A 152 -11.77 19.98 9.52
N ASP A 153 -10.92 19.14 10.10
CA ASP A 153 -9.71 19.57 10.80
C ASP A 153 -8.64 19.97 9.77
N ASP A 154 -8.08 21.17 9.90
CA ASP A 154 -7.06 21.74 9.03
C ASP A 154 -5.72 21.94 9.74
N GLY A 155 -5.60 21.45 10.99
CA GLY A 155 -4.43 21.67 11.84
C GLY A 155 -3.28 20.66 11.63
N ALA A 156 -3.47 19.63 10.83
CA ALA A 156 -2.48 18.54 10.70
C ALA A 156 -1.19 18.96 9.97
N ALA A 157 -0.05 18.44 10.44
CA ALA A 157 1.28 18.66 9.88
C ALA A 157 1.90 17.37 9.34
N LEU A 158 2.98 17.49 8.53
CA LEU A 158 3.70 16.35 7.94
C LEU A 158 4.16 15.31 8.96
N GLY A 159 4.58 15.76 10.14
CA GLY A 159 5.07 14.87 11.20
C GLY A 159 3.98 14.19 12.03
N ASP A 160 2.74 14.60 11.90
CA ASP A 160 1.65 14.06 12.70
C ASP A 160 1.26 12.66 12.24
N LEU A 161 0.89 11.82 13.21
CA LEU A 161 0.38 10.47 12.96
C LEU A 161 -0.94 10.57 12.19
N ALA A 162 -0.95 10.00 10.98
CA ALA A 162 -2.12 10.06 10.10
C ALA A 162 -2.90 8.74 10.05
N VAL A 163 -2.21 7.60 10.17
CA VAL A 163 -2.83 6.27 10.18
C VAL A 163 -2.03 5.35 11.10
N LEU A 164 -2.73 4.52 11.86
CA LEU A 164 -2.15 3.40 12.58
C LEU A 164 -2.52 2.10 11.85
N CYS A 165 -1.52 1.47 11.23
CA CYS A 165 -1.71 0.27 10.42
C CYS A 165 -1.02 -0.93 11.09
N TYR A 166 -1.78 -1.99 11.36
CA TYR A 166 -1.21 -3.18 12.00
C TYR A 166 -0.60 -4.12 10.97
N THR A 167 0.53 -4.74 11.34
CA THR A 167 1.16 -5.78 10.51
C THR A 167 0.21 -6.96 10.35
N GLY A 168 0.05 -7.45 9.11
CA GLY A 168 -0.84 -8.58 8.82
C GLY A 168 -0.25 -9.93 9.19
N GLU A 169 -1.11 -10.97 9.23
CA GLU A 169 -0.78 -12.42 9.27
C GLU A 169 0.19 -12.88 10.38
N THR A 170 0.30 -12.14 11.47
CA THR A 170 1.06 -12.56 12.65
C THR A 170 0.14 -12.84 13.83
N PRO A 171 0.49 -13.78 14.74
CA PRO A 171 -0.25 -13.96 15.99
C PRO A 171 -0.23 -12.72 16.89
N GLU A 172 0.79 -11.86 16.71
CA GLU A 172 1.03 -10.64 17.47
C GLU A 172 1.23 -9.48 16.48
N PRO A 173 0.14 -8.88 15.96
CA PRO A 173 0.23 -7.74 15.07
C PRO A 173 0.85 -6.54 15.79
N LYS A 174 1.74 -5.81 15.09
CA LYS A 174 2.37 -4.59 15.60
C LYS A 174 1.75 -3.37 14.94
N GLY A 175 1.40 -2.38 15.72
CA GLY A 175 0.92 -1.10 15.22
C GLY A 175 2.07 -0.31 14.60
N VAL A 176 2.00 -0.03 13.31
CA VAL A 176 2.98 0.78 12.58
C VAL A 176 2.46 2.21 12.49
N GLU A 177 3.22 3.15 13.02
CA GLU A 177 2.87 4.58 12.94
C GLU A 177 3.19 5.12 11.54
N LEU A 178 2.17 5.56 10.82
CA LEU A 178 2.31 6.20 9.51
C LEU A 178 1.93 7.68 9.61
N THR A 179 2.91 8.54 9.43
CA THR A 179 2.72 10.00 9.44
C THR A 179 2.19 10.51 8.10
N ASN A 180 1.71 11.76 8.06
CA ASN A 180 1.36 12.42 6.80
C ASN A 180 2.54 12.41 5.81
N GLU A 181 3.79 12.64 6.28
CA GLU A 181 4.98 12.56 5.43
C GLU A 181 5.15 11.17 4.82
N ASN A 182 4.96 10.11 5.62
CA ASN A 182 5.07 8.74 5.13
C ASN A 182 4.04 8.45 4.04
N LEU A 183 2.76 8.78 4.29
CA LEU A 183 1.68 8.52 3.35
C LEU A 183 1.81 9.33 2.06
N LEU A 184 2.06 10.62 2.16
CA LEU A 184 2.22 11.50 1.00
C LEU A 184 3.44 11.10 0.14
N SER A 185 4.54 10.70 0.79
CA SER A 185 5.73 10.20 0.10
C SER A 185 5.47 8.87 -0.60
N ALA A 186 4.77 7.94 0.07
CA ALA A 186 4.37 6.66 -0.53
C ALA A 186 3.43 6.86 -1.72
N VAL A 187 2.36 7.65 -1.56
CA VAL A 187 1.42 7.98 -2.64
C VAL A 187 2.14 8.53 -3.86
N ARG A 188 3.00 9.53 -3.66
CA ARG A 188 3.78 10.14 -4.75
C ARG A 188 4.68 9.14 -5.45
N SER A 189 5.37 8.32 -4.66
CA SER A 189 6.29 7.30 -5.16
C SER A 189 5.54 6.24 -5.97
N VAL A 190 4.39 5.76 -5.49
CA VAL A 190 3.56 4.76 -6.19
C VAL A 190 3.00 5.31 -7.50
N VAL A 191 2.47 6.55 -7.49
CA VAL A 191 1.97 7.22 -8.72
C VAL A 191 3.04 7.22 -9.80
N ALA A 192 4.28 7.57 -9.45
CA ALA A 192 5.39 7.58 -10.39
C ALA A 192 5.88 6.18 -10.79
N ALA A 193 6.01 5.25 -9.83
CA ALA A 193 6.55 3.90 -10.09
C ALA A 193 5.64 3.06 -10.99
N LEU A 194 4.32 3.17 -10.79
CA LEU A 194 3.32 2.45 -11.58
C LEU A 194 2.82 3.26 -12.80
N ASP A 195 3.40 4.42 -13.05
CA ASP A 195 3.06 5.30 -14.18
C ASP A 195 1.55 5.58 -14.23
N LEU A 196 0.98 6.02 -13.09
CA LEU A 196 -0.44 6.31 -13.02
C LEU A 196 -0.75 7.61 -13.78
N PRO A 197 -1.79 7.61 -14.64
CA PRO A 197 -2.14 8.78 -15.43
C PRO A 197 -2.72 9.89 -14.54
N THR A 198 -2.35 11.14 -14.82
CA THR A 198 -2.80 12.31 -14.05
C THR A 198 -4.26 12.69 -14.28
N ASP A 199 -4.90 12.10 -15.27
CA ASP A 199 -6.32 12.26 -15.58
C ASP A 199 -7.20 11.16 -14.99
N GLY A 200 -6.61 10.34 -14.13
CA GLY A 200 -7.28 9.31 -13.35
C GLY A 200 -7.16 7.89 -13.91
N VAL A 201 -7.48 6.95 -13.07
CA VAL A 201 -7.48 5.50 -13.33
C VAL A 201 -8.72 4.88 -12.69
N ARG A 202 -9.31 3.86 -13.33
CA ARG A 202 -10.35 3.04 -12.69
C ARG A 202 -9.71 1.77 -12.13
N ASN A 203 -9.42 1.81 -10.85
CA ASN A 203 -8.64 0.79 -10.16
C ASN A 203 -9.54 -0.21 -9.44
N LEU A 204 -9.54 -1.45 -9.89
CA LEU A 204 -10.15 -2.56 -9.17
C LEU A 204 -9.24 -3.00 -8.02
N VAL A 205 -9.61 -2.61 -6.82
CA VAL A 205 -8.86 -2.89 -5.60
C VAL A 205 -9.28 -4.24 -5.03
N LEU A 206 -8.37 -5.19 -5.04
CA LEU A 206 -8.57 -6.54 -4.51
C LEU A 206 -7.80 -6.78 -3.20
N LEU A 207 -6.91 -5.86 -2.83
CA LEU A 207 -6.23 -5.91 -1.54
C LEU A 207 -7.13 -5.37 -0.43
N PRO A 208 -7.04 -5.92 0.80
CA PRO A 208 -7.81 -5.40 1.93
C PRO A 208 -7.51 -3.92 2.20
N LEU A 209 -8.55 -3.09 2.27
CA LEU A 209 -8.40 -1.66 2.60
C LEU A 209 -7.88 -1.43 4.03
N SER A 210 -8.03 -2.42 4.90
CA SER A 210 -7.51 -2.41 6.27
C SER A 210 -6.02 -2.73 6.39
N GLU A 211 -5.32 -2.85 5.26
CA GLU A 211 -3.87 -3.09 5.19
C GLU A 211 -3.19 -1.99 4.36
N ALA A 212 -1.88 -1.79 4.57
CA ALA A 212 -1.11 -0.79 3.83
C ALA A 212 -1.22 -1.01 2.31
N GLY A 213 -1.18 -2.26 1.82
CA GLY A 213 -1.32 -2.58 0.41
C GLY A 213 -2.64 -2.11 -0.21
N GLY A 214 -3.76 -2.24 0.49
CA GLY A 214 -5.07 -1.77 0.00
C GLY A 214 -5.27 -0.27 0.18
N CYS A 215 -4.97 0.25 1.36
CA CYS A 215 -5.17 1.65 1.68
C CYS A 215 -4.11 2.56 1.03
N VAL A 216 -2.81 2.32 1.33
CA VAL A 216 -1.74 3.24 0.95
C VAL A 216 -1.29 3.06 -0.49
N ASP A 217 -1.25 1.80 -1.00
CA ASP A 217 -0.77 1.53 -2.36
C ASP A 217 -1.86 1.56 -3.43
N GLN A 218 -3.12 1.48 -3.04
CA GLN A 218 -4.24 1.38 -3.98
C GLN A 218 -5.21 2.55 -3.85
N LEU A 219 -5.87 2.69 -2.69
CA LEU A 219 -6.90 3.69 -2.46
C LEU A 219 -6.34 5.11 -2.61
N LEU A 220 -5.32 5.45 -1.81
CA LEU A 220 -4.78 6.81 -1.77
C LEU A 220 -4.14 7.26 -3.08
N PRO A 221 -3.29 6.46 -3.79
CA PRO A 221 -2.75 6.85 -5.08
C PRO A 221 -3.82 7.01 -6.16
N THR A 222 -4.88 6.18 -6.13
CA THR A 222 -6.03 6.32 -7.04
C THR A 222 -6.71 7.66 -6.84
N PHE A 223 -6.97 8.06 -5.59
CA PHE A 223 -7.54 9.37 -5.29
C PHE A 223 -6.58 10.51 -5.66
N ALA A 224 -5.28 10.35 -5.42
CA ALA A 224 -4.28 11.39 -5.73
C ALA A 224 -4.20 11.75 -7.22
N VAL A 225 -4.61 10.87 -8.12
CA VAL A 225 -4.69 11.13 -9.57
C VAL A 225 -6.12 11.41 -10.05
N GLY A 226 -7.08 11.62 -9.14
CA GLY A 226 -8.48 11.84 -9.50
C GLY A 226 -9.16 10.61 -10.10
N GLY A 227 -8.68 9.41 -9.78
CA GLY A 227 -9.20 8.13 -10.27
C GLY A 227 -10.44 7.66 -9.53
N THR A 228 -10.98 6.52 -9.96
CA THR A 228 -12.13 5.84 -9.36
C THR A 228 -11.67 4.52 -8.73
N VAL A 229 -11.96 4.33 -7.46
CA VAL A 229 -11.76 3.06 -6.76
C VAL A 229 -12.99 2.18 -6.98
N VAL A 230 -12.78 0.99 -7.54
CA VAL A 230 -13.81 -0.02 -7.74
C VAL A 230 -13.60 -1.13 -6.71
N LEU A 231 -14.60 -1.39 -5.87
CA LEU A 231 -14.56 -2.37 -4.78
C LEU A 231 -15.50 -3.53 -5.09
N ALA A 232 -14.94 -4.69 -5.37
CA ALA A 232 -15.71 -5.91 -5.67
C ALA A 232 -15.75 -6.80 -4.42
N PRO A 233 -16.87 -6.85 -3.69
CA PRO A 233 -16.94 -7.55 -2.40
C PRO A 233 -16.96 -9.07 -2.54
N ASP A 234 -17.30 -9.58 -3.73
CA ASP A 234 -17.42 -11.00 -4.00
C ASP A 234 -17.12 -11.33 -5.48
N ARG A 235 -17.16 -12.63 -5.81
CA ARG A 235 -16.96 -13.13 -7.19
C ARG A 235 -17.93 -12.52 -8.20
N ALA A 236 -19.18 -12.31 -7.82
CA ALA A 236 -20.18 -11.71 -8.70
C ALA A 236 -19.90 -10.21 -8.92
N GLY A 237 -19.43 -9.51 -7.89
CA GLY A 237 -18.92 -8.14 -7.97
C GLY A 237 -17.73 -8.03 -8.89
N LEU A 238 -16.76 -8.96 -8.80
CA LEU A 238 -15.61 -9.02 -9.70
C LEU A 238 -16.05 -9.14 -11.17
N ALA A 239 -16.96 -10.06 -11.47
CA ALA A 239 -17.49 -10.22 -12.82
C ALA A 239 -18.17 -8.93 -13.32
N ARG A 240 -19.03 -8.33 -12.50
CA ARG A 240 -19.69 -7.05 -12.82
C ARG A 240 -18.67 -5.92 -13.01
N ALA A 241 -17.64 -5.86 -12.18
CA ALA A 241 -16.58 -4.85 -12.30
C ALA A 241 -15.88 -4.93 -13.66
N LEU A 242 -15.43 -6.10 -14.06
CA LEU A 242 -14.73 -6.31 -15.33
C LEU A 242 -15.62 -6.05 -16.55
N VAL A 243 -16.93 -6.36 -16.47
CA VAL A 243 -17.86 -6.13 -17.57
C VAL A 243 -18.33 -4.68 -17.68
N ALA A 244 -18.70 -4.05 -16.54
CA ALA A 244 -19.45 -2.81 -16.54
C ALA A 244 -18.64 -1.57 -16.12
N GLU A 245 -17.58 -1.74 -15.31
CA GLU A 245 -16.92 -0.61 -14.68
C GLU A 245 -15.72 -0.05 -15.47
N ARG A 246 -15.42 -0.59 -16.65
CA ARG A 246 -14.29 -0.14 -17.48
C ARG A 246 -12.97 -0.06 -16.68
N VAL A 247 -12.70 -1.11 -15.93
CA VAL A 247 -11.49 -1.23 -15.13
C VAL A 247 -10.27 -1.18 -16.03
N ASP A 248 -9.33 -0.30 -15.72
CA ASP A 248 -8.05 -0.17 -16.44
C ASP A 248 -6.83 -0.54 -15.57
N MET A 249 -7.02 -0.75 -14.27
CA MET A 249 -5.98 -1.21 -13.34
C MET A 249 -6.53 -2.28 -12.40
N VAL A 250 -5.74 -3.34 -12.19
CA VAL A 250 -6.00 -4.40 -11.20
C VAL A 250 -4.76 -4.67 -10.40
N SER A 251 -4.89 -4.72 -9.09
CA SER A 251 -3.78 -5.03 -8.19
C SER A 251 -4.18 -6.04 -7.13
N ALA A 252 -3.33 -7.05 -6.93
CA ALA A 252 -3.56 -8.08 -5.94
C ALA A 252 -2.24 -8.74 -5.51
N THR A 253 -2.30 -9.59 -4.47
CA THR A 253 -1.19 -10.50 -4.17
C THR A 253 -1.17 -11.68 -5.15
N PRO A 254 -0.02 -12.36 -5.33
CA PRO A 254 0.06 -13.60 -6.11
C PRO A 254 -0.98 -14.64 -5.71
N GLU A 255 -1.29 -14.76 -4.40
CA GLU A 255 -2.29 -15.69 -3.88
C GLU A 255 -3.70 -15.32 -4.33
N ILE A 256 -4.05 -14.04 -4.23
CA ILE A 256 -5.37 -13.54 -4.69
C ILE A 256 -5.50 -13.78 -6.19
N PHE A 257 -4.49 -13.41 -6.99
CA PHE A 257 -4.52 -13.68 -8.43
C PHE A 257 -4.65 -15.17 -8.73
N ALA A 258 -3.85 -16.01 -8.09
CA ALA A 258 -3.91 -17.46 -8.31
C ALA A 258 -5.29 -18.05 -7.94
N GLY A 259 -5.92 -17.55 -6.88
CA GLY A 259 -7.29 -17.92 -6.52
C GLY A 259 -8.34 -17.44 -7.52
N LEU A 260 -8.08 -16.35 -8.22
CA LEU A 260 -8.99 -15.77 -9.22
C LEU A 260 -8.77 -16.29 -10.64
N LEU A 261 -7.62 -16.92 -10.95
CA LEU A 261 -7.35 -17.43 -12.30
C LEU A 261 -8.48 -18.26 -12.91
N PRO A 262 -9.09 -19.24 -12.21
CA PRO A 262 -10.20 -20.02 -12.78
C PRO A 262 -11.39 -19.13 -13.14
N THR A 263 -11.76 -18.20 -12.25
CA THR A 263 -12.87 -17.27 -12.48
C THR A 263 -12.62 -16.35 -13.67
N LEU A 264 -11.40 -15.80 -13.77
CA LEU A 264 -11.03 -14.91 -14.86
C LEU A 264 -10.99 -15.67 -16.20
N ALA A 265 -10.54 -16.92 -16.21
CA ALA A 265 -10.55 -17.77 -17.38
C ALA A 265 -11.99 -18.10 -17.83
N GLU A 266 -12.90 -18.44 -16.92
CA GLU A 266 -14.34 -18.65 -17.21
C GLU A 266 -14.98 -17.38 -17.79
N LEU A 267 -14.79 -16.22 -17.15
CA LEU A 267 -15.33 -14.95 -17.64
C LEU A 267 -14.84 -14.63 -19.05
N ARG A 268 -13.58 -14.90 -19.35
CA ARG A 268 -13.01 -14.70 -20.68
C ARG A 268 -13.59 -15.69 -21.70
N ALA A 269 -13.81 -16.94 -21.31
CA ALA A 269 -14.49 -17.93 -22.17
C ALA A 269 -15.94 -17.53 -22.46
N ASP A 270 -16.61 -16.86 -21.52
CA ASP A 270 -17.94 -16.28 -21.69
C ASP A 270 -17.93 -14.95 -22.47
N GLY A 271 -16.79 -14.55 -23.03
CA GLY A 271 -16.65 -13.38 -23.90
C GLY A 271 -16.40 -12.06 -23.17
N VAL A 272 -16.11 -12.08 -21.87
CA VAL A 272 -15.70 -10.88 -21.13
C VAL A 272 -14.33 -10.42 -21.62
N ARG A 273 -14.26 -9.17 -22.08
CA ARG A 273 -13.03 -8.57 -22.58
C ARG A 273 -12.20 -8.02 -21.42
N THR A 274 -10.91 -8.37 -21.39
CA THR A 274 -9.94 -7.92 -20.40
C THR A 274 -8.85 -7.02 -20.99
N ASP A 275 -8.92 -6.74 -22.27
CA ASP A 275 -8.00 -5.87 -23.01
C ASP A 275 -8.12 -4.38 -22.65
N GLY A 276 -9.18 -3.98 -21.93
CA GLY A 276 -9.31 -2.67 -21.30
C GLY A 276 -8.43 -2.49 -20.06
N VAL A 277 -7.97 -3.58 -19.45
CA VAL A 277 -7.04 -3.52 -18.32
C VAL A 277 -5.64 -3.22 -18.85
N LEU A 278 -5.12 -2.05 -18.50
CA LEU A 278 -3.84 -1.53 -18.98
C LEU A 278 -2.71 -1.66 -17.95
N ARG A 279 -3.04 -1.96 -16.69
CA ARG A 279 -2.09 -2.07 -15.58
C ARG A 279 -2.44 -3.23 -14.68
N VAL A 280 -1.46 -4.09 -14.42
CA VAL A 280 -1.56 -5.20 -13.45
C VAL A 280 -0.38 -5.12 -12.50
N SER A 281 -0.64 -5.04 -11.20
CA SER A 281 0.39 -5.02 -10.17
C SER A 281 0.25 -6.24 -9.26
N SER A 282 1.32 -7.03 -9.15
CA SER A 282 1.39 -8.19 -8.27
C SER A 282 2.28 -7.87 -7.07
N ALA A 283 1.65 -7.74 -5.90
CA ALA A 283 2.29 -7.35 -4.66
C ALA A 283 2.74 -8.58 -3.87
N GLY A 284 4.06 -8.81 -3.78
CA GLY A 284 4.63 -9.83 -2.91
C GLY A 284 4.66 -9.37 -1.46
N GLN A 285 3.96 -10.07 -0.55
CA GLN A 285 3.97 -9.79 0.88
C GLN A 285 5.00 -10.65 1.63
N ARG A 286 5.35 -10.20 2.84
CA ARG A 286 6.26 -10.89 3.77
C ARG A 286 5.80 -12.30 4.15
N ALA A 287 4.49 -12.53 4.23
CA ALA A 287 3.88 -13.81 4.56
C ALA A 287 4.15 -14.91 3.54
N GLU A 288 4.48 -14.55 2.31
CA GLU A 288 4.79 -15.48 1.21
C GLU A 288 6.09 -16.27 1.41
N ARG A 289 6.87 -15.97 2.44
CA ARG A 289 8.10 -16.72 2.77
C ARG A 289 7.88 -18.23 2.94
N ARG A 290 6.64 -18.66 3.21
CA ARG A 290 6.29 -20.07 3.48
C ARG A 290 5.64 -20.78 2.30
N ARG A 291 5.33 -20.08 1.20
CA ARG A 291 4.71 -20.69 0.02
C ARG A 291 5.69 -20.75 -1.14
N ALA A 292 5.65 -21.87 -1.88
CA ALA A 292 6.46 -22.05 -3.07
C ALA A 292 6.14 -20.97 -4.13
N PRO A 293 7.16 -20.46 -4.85
CA PRO A 293 6.94 -19.61 -6.00
C PRO A 293 5.95 -20.26 -6.98
N ARG A 294 5.10 -19.46 -7.62
CA ARG A 294 4.19 -19.89 -8.67
C ARG A 294 4.70 -19.38 -10.03
N PRO A 295 5.65 -20.07 -10.63
CA PRO A 295 6.33 -19.59 -11.84
C PRO A 295 5.38 -19.42 -13.04
N GLU A 296 4.23 -20.12 -13.02
CA GLU A 296 3.21 -20.03 -14.06
C GLU A 296 2.35 -18.76 -13.98
N LEU A 297 2.26 -18.12 -12.79
CA LEU A 297 1.35 -16.99 -12.57
C LEU A 297 1.64 -15.78 -13.48
N PRO A 298 2.88 -15.32 -13.66
CA PRO A 298 3.16 -14.18 -14.54
C PRO A 298 2.76 -14.43 -16.00
N ALA A 299 2.92 -15.67 -16.48
CA ALA A 299 2.51 -16.05 -17.84
C ALA A 299 0.98 -16.05 -17.96
N ALA A 300 0.27 -16.63 -17.01
CA ALA A 300 -1.19 -16.65 -16.96
C ALA A 300 -1.78 -15.22 -16.88
N LEU A 301 -1.19 -14.33 -16.09
CA LEU A 301 -1.63 -12.93 -16.02
C LEU A 301 -1.43 -12.18 -17.33
N ARG A 302 -0.29 -12.39 -18.02
CA ARG A 302 -0.08 -11.79 -19.36
C ARG A 302 -1.07 -12.32 -20.40
N GLU A 303 -1.42 -13.60 -20.33
CA GLU A 303 -2.46 -14.15 -21.20
C GLU A 303 -3.83 -13.56 -20.91
N LEU A 304 -4.20 -13.41 -19.64
CA LEU A 304 -5.49 -12.84 -19.21
C LEU A 304 -5.61 -11.35 -19.50
N PHE A 305 -4.51 -10.60 -19.37
CA PHE A 305 -4.47 -9.14 -19.54
C PHE A 305 -3.41 -8.75 -20.59
N PRO A 306 -3.64 -9.07 -21.86
CA PRO A 306 -2.60 -8.97 -22.91
C PRO A 306 -2.19 -7.53 -23.26
N ALA A 307 -3.06 -6.54 -22.99
CA ALA A 307 -2.77 -5.14 -23.22
C ALA A 307 -2.09 -4.45 -22.01
N ALA A 308 -2.02 -5.15 -20.87
CA ALA A 308 -1.54 -4.54 -19.64
C ALA A 308 -0.01 -4.47 -19.57
N ARG A 309 0.49 -3.40 -18.94
CA ARG A 309 1.80 -3.41 -18.31
C ARG A 309 1.70 -4.17 -16.99
N HIS A 310 2.72 -4.94 -16.69
CA HIS A 310 2.76 -5.79 -15.50
C HIS A 310 3.89 -5.35 -14.57
N TRP A 311 3.58 -5.18 -13.28
CA TRP A 311 4.57 -4.88 -12.26
C TRP A 311 4.65 -5.99 -11.21
N SER A 312 5.88 -6.35 -10.84
CA SER A 312 6.18 -7.03 -9.59
C SER A 312 6.52 -5.95 -8.56
N VAL A 313 5.90 -5.99 -7.40
CA VAL A 313 6.15 -5.02 -6.33
C VAL A 313 6.38 -5.74 -5.01
N TRP A 314 7.21 -5.14 -4.16
CA TRP A 314 7.49 -5.60 -2.81
C TRP A 314 7.32 -4.46 -1.82
N GLY A 315 6.81 -4.77 -0.65
CA GLY A 315 6.66 -3.81 0.43
C GLY A 315 6.33 -4.45 1.77
N ALA A 316 6.22 -3.58 2.77
CA ALA A 316 5.84 -3.93 4.13
C ALA A 316 4.97 -2.80 4.70
N THR A 317 4.26 -3.07 5.79
CA THR A 317 3.52 -2.01 6.50
C THR A 317 4.46 -0.89 6.92
N GLU A 318 5.66 -1.25 7.38
CA GLU A 318 6.70 -0.32 7.83
C GLU A 318 7.30 0.54 6.72
N THR A 319 7.16 0.14 5.43
CA THR A 319 7.54 0.96 4.26
C THR A 319 6.36 1.75 3.69
N SER A 320 5.25 1.85 4.44
CA SER A 320 3.98 2.44 3.97
C SER A 320 3.47 1.76 2.70
N GLY A 321 3.59 0.44 2.62
CA GLY A 321 3.27 -0.34 1.43
C GLY A 321 4.49 -0.56 0.52
N ILE A 322 4.39 -0.26 -0.78
CA ILE A 322 5.39 -0.62 -1.79
C ILE A 322 6.70 0.16 -1.58
N GLY A 323 7.82 -0.59 -1.46
CA GLY A 323 9.18 -0.04 -1.38
C GLY A 323 10.04 -0.35 -2.61
N LEU A 324 9.75 -1.46 -3.32
CA LEU A 324 10.44 -1.87 -4.53
C LEU A 324 9.43 -2.18 -5.64
N ALA A 325 9.77 -1.87 -6.89
CA ALA A 325 8.95 -2.17 -8.06
C ALA A 325 9.79 -2.54 -9.28
N LEU A 326 9.25 -3.41 -10.13
CA LEU A 326 9.82 -3.76 -11.43
C LEU A 326 8.71 -3.92 -12.47
N ASP A 327 8.86 -3.25 -13.61
CA ASP A 327 8.07 -3.52 -14.80
C ASP A 327 8.52 -4.86 -15.42
N VAL A 328 7.63 -5.84 -15.40
CA VAL A 328 7.85 -7.21 -15.91
C VAL A 328 7.03 -7.50 -17.16
N THR A 329 6.61 -6.49 -17.89
CA THR A 329 5.77 -6.60 -19.10
C THR A 329 6.47 -7.42 -20.20
N GLY A 330 7.78 -7.24 -20.41
CA GLY A 330 8.57 -8.03 -21.35
C GLY A 330 8.95 -9.40 -20.79
N ALA A 331 8.78 -10.46 -21.59
CA ALA A 331 8.91 -11.86 -21.17
C ALA A 331 10.30 -12.26 -20.62
N ASP A 332 11.37 -11.51 -20.94
CA ASP A 332 12.75 -11.91 -20.62
C ASP A 332 13.24 -11.52 -19.22
N ARG A 333 12.43 -10.80 -18.41
CA ARG A 333 12.86 -10.34 -17.08
C ARG A 333 12.27 -11.10 -15.91
N THR A 334 11.40 -12.06 -16.15
CA THR A 334 10.91 -12.97 -15.11
C THR A 334 11.90 -14.13 -14.95
N ALA A 335 12.72 -14.07 -13.93
CA ALA A 335 13.40 -15.21 -13.30
C ALA A 335 14.60 -15.88 -13.99
N THR A 336 14.99 -15.57 -15.21
CA THR A 336 15.98 -16.45 -15.88
C THR A 336 17.21 -15.78 -16.47
N ALA A 337 17.49 -14.53 -16.24
CA ALA A 337 18.69 -13.93 -16.81
C ALA A 337 19.50 -13.11 -15.80
N VAL A 338 19.99 -13.74 -14.77
CA VAL A 338 21.33 -13.42 -14.30
C VAL A 338 22.22 -14.52 -14.84
N ASP A 339 22.89 -14.21 -15.95
CA ASP A 339 24.02 -14.97 -16.47
C ASP A 339 25.16 -14.85 -15.44
N THR A 340 25.04 -15.61 -14.37
CA THR A 340 26.07 -15.81 -13.38
C THR A 340 26.27 -17.30 -13.25
N ALA A 341 27.53 -17.72 -13.35
CA ALA A 341 27.98 -19.09 -13.17
C ALA A 341 27.64 -19.70 -11.78
N ASP A 342 26.72 -19.08 -11.06
CA ASP A 342 26.24 -19.48 -9.74
C ASP A 342 24.87 -20.15 -9.88
N THR A 343 24.84 -21.45 -9.70
CA THR A 343 23.69 -22.35 -9.85
C THR A 343 22.52 -22.05 -8.89
N ASP A 344 22.69 -21.13 -7.94
CA ASP A 344 21.68 -20.78 -6.93
C ASP A 344 20.62 -19.74 -7.39
N THR A 345 20.78 -19.15 -8.58
CA THR A 345 19.90 -18.05 -9.03
C THR A 345 18.73 -18.47 -9.92
N ALA A 346 18.66 -19.72 -10.33
CA ALA A 346 17.65 -20.21 -11.28
C ALA A 346 16.19 -20.16 -10.76
N THR A 347 15.98 -19.94 -9.45
CA THR A 347 14.66 -19.90 -8.80
C THR A 347 14.42 -18.64 -7.95
N ALA A 348 15.31 -17.65 -8.03
CA ALA A 348 15.22 -16.45 -7.21
C ALA A 348 14.04 -15.56 -7.64
N THR A 349 13.17 -15.19 -6.68
CA THR A 349 12.07 -14.25 -6.93
C THR A 349 12.60 -12.83 -7.00
N VAL A 350 12.34 -12.14 -8.11
CA VAL A 350 12.69 -10.72 -8.28
C VAL A 350 11.76 -9.87 -7.41
N LEU A 351 12.32 -8.97 -6.61
CA LEU A 351 11.57 -8.00 -5.80
C LEU A 351 11.44 -6.64 -6.48
N GLY A 352 12.45 -6.21 -7.22
CA GLY A 352 12.45 -4.97 -7.98
C GLY A 352 13.58 -4.02 -7.65
N PHE A 353 13.45 -2.79 -8.12
CA PHE A 353 14.33 -1.66 -7.79
C PHE A 353 13.68 -0.76 -6.75
N PRO A 354 14.47 -0.08 -5.90
CA PRO A 354 13.95 1.01 -5.08
C PRO A 354 13.48 2.17 -5.95
N PHE A 355 12.49 2.90 -5.47
CA PHE A 355 11.95 4.06 -6.15
C PHE A 355 11.61 5.19 -5.16
N GLY A 356 11.34 6.38 -5.68
CA GLY A 356 11.11 7.55 -4.86
C GLY A 356 12.30 7.86 -3.97
N GLY A 357 12.06 8.11 -2.70
CA GLY A 357 13.11 8.37 -1.70
C GLY A 357 13.58 7.13 -0.95
N THR A 358 13.23 5.92 -1.36
CA THR A 358 13.61 4.68 -0.67
C THR A 358 15.07 4.34 -0.93
N GLU A 359 15.88 4.35 0.12
CA GLU A 359 17.28 3.93 0.12
C GLU A 359 17.40 2.50 0.65
N LEU A 360 18.40 1.76 0.16
CA LEU A 360 18.65 0.38 0.54
C LEU A 360 20.03 0.21 1.17
N ALA A 361 20.13 -0.70 2.13
CA ALA A 361 21.36 -1.26 2.62
C ALA A 361 21.21 -2.76 2.86
N LEU A 362 22.34 -3.46 2.95
CA LEU A 362 22.40 -4.83 3.41
C LEU A 362 23.08 -4.93 4.75
N CYS A 363 22.56 -5.79 5.63
CA CYS A 363 23.16 -6.12 6.91
C CYS A 363 23.52 -7.60 6.96
N GLY A 364 24.74 -7.89 7.40
CA GLY A 364 25.20 -9.26 7.58
C GLY A 364 26.63 -9.51 7.13
N PRO A 365 27.16 -10.73 7.36
CA PRO A 365 28.57 -11.06 7.13
C PRO A 365 28.98 -11.07 5.65
N ARG A 366 28.00 -11.09 4.72
CA ARG A 366 28.21 -11.11 3.25
C ARG A 366 27.62 -9.86 2.57
N ALA A 367 27.34 -8.80 3.33
CA ALA A 367 26.72 -7.58 2.81
C ALA A 367 27.58 -6.91 1.71
N ASP A 368 28.90 -6.97 1.82
CA ASP A 368 29.87 -6.48 0.84
C ASP A 368 29.87 -7.26 -0.48
N THR A 369 29.36 -8.49 -0.46
CA THR A 369 29.21 -9.34 -1.66
C THR A 369 27.80 -9.32 -2.25
N GLY A 370 26.94 -8.44 -1.74
CA GLY A 370 25.58 -8.28 -2.22
C GLY A 370 24.53 -9.20 -1.57
N TYR A 371 24.86 -9.90 -0.47
CA TYR A 371 23.95 -10.81 0.22
C TYR A 371 23.77 -10.39 1.69
N GLY A 372 22.54 -10.29 2.14
CA GLY A 372 22.25 -9.98 3.53
C GLY A 372 20.80 -9.70 3.80
N GLU A 373 20.51 -9.27 5.02
CA GLU A 373 19.21 -8.74 5.37
C GLU A 373 19.00 -7.39 4.67
N LEU A 374 17.85 -7.24 4.01
CA LEU A 374 17.45 -5.97 3.40
C LEU A 374 17.10 -4.93 4.47
N LEU A 375 17.74 -3.79 4.37
CA LEU A 375 17.42 -2.60 5.15
C LEU A 375 16.83 -1.52 4.26
N CYS A 376 15.82 -0.82 4.76
CA CYS A 376 15.18 0.29 4.06
C CYS A 376 15.24 1.58 4.88
N ARG A 377 15.45 2.71 4.20
CA ARG A 377 15.38 4.07 4.76
C ARG A 377 14.73 4.99 3.74
N GLY A 378 13.89 5.91 4.18
CA GLY A 378 13.27 6.86 3.27
C GLY A 378 12.10 7.60 3.90
N PRO A 379 11.52 8.58 3.19
CA PRO A 379 10.42 9.38 3.70
C PRO A 379 9.11 8.57 3.83
N ASN A 380 9.00 7.47 3.10
CA ASN A 380 7.89 6.51 3.19
C ASN A 380 8.08 5.44 4.27
N VAL A 381 9.26 5.39 4.93
CA VAL A 381 9.55 4.39 5.95
C VAL A 381 9.13 4.90 7.32
N SER A 382 8.31 4.13 8.04
CA SER A 382 7.94 4.39 9.43
C SER A 382 9.18 4.47 10.32
N ARG A 383 9.05 5.10 11.46
CA ARG A 383 10.16 5.26 12.42
C ARG A 383 10.00 4.39 13.64
N ARG A 384 8.81 3.86 13.92
CA ARG A 384 8.53 3.10 15.14
C ARG A 384 7.24 2.32 15.07
N TYR A 385 7.12 1.37 15.98
CA TYR A 385 5.88 0.72 16.32
C TYR A 385 5.17 1.46 17.46
N TRP A 386 3.86 1.46 17.41
CA TRP A 386 2.99 2.01 18.46
C TRP A 386 3.13 1.19 19.73
N ASN A 387 3.32 1.86 20.87
CA ASN A 387 3.43 1.25 22.21
C ASN A 387 4.46 0.11 22.34
N ASP A 388 5.37 -0.07 21.39
CA ASP A 388 6.36 -1.16 21.39
C ASP A 388 7.79 -0.63 21.21
N PRO A 389 8.37 -0.04 22.27
CA PRO A 389 9.73 0.50 22.21
C PRO A 389 10.79 -0.58 22.03
N GLU A 390 10.56 -1.81 22.50
CA GLU A 390 11.49 -2.92 22.37
C GLU A 390 11.61 -3.35 20.91
N SER A 391 10.51 -3.67 20.25
CA SER A 391 10.52 -3.99 18.82
C SER A 391 10.96 -2.81 17.97
N THR A 392 10.67 -1.58 18.39
CA THR A 392 11.16 -0.38 17.71
C THR A 392 12.69 -0.32 17.76
N ALA A 393 13.30 -0.50 18.93
CA ALA A 393 14.76 -0.52 19.06
C ALA A 393 15.43 -1.65 18.28
N ASP A 394 14.75 -2.80 18.18
CA ASP A 394 15.22 -3.98 17.44
C ASP A 394 15.17 -3.79 15.92
N ARG A 395 14.09 -3.18 15.42
CA ARG A 395 13.79 -3.13 13.98
C ARG A 395 14.17 -1.81 13.31
N PHE A 396 14.31 -0.74 14.07
CA PHE A 396 14.69 0.59 13.56
C PHE A 396 16.02 1.03 14.17
N THR A 397 17.11 0.47 13.67
CA THR A 397 18.46 0.69 14.21
C THR A 397 19.32 1.51 13.26
N GLY A 398 20.03 2.51 13.77
CA GLY A 398 20.94 3.34 12.97
C GLY A 398 20.26 4.13 11.86
N GLY A 399 18.96 4.41 11.99
CA GLY A 399 18.15 5.10 10.97
C GLY A 399 17.66 4.19 9.85
N TRP A 400 17.83 2.86 9.97
CA TRP A 400 17.39 1.85 9.02
C TRP A 400 16.29 0.97 9.60
N PHE A 401 15.29 0.65 8.78
CA PHE A 401 14.33 -0.39 9.07
C PHE A 401 14.87 -1.75 8.64
N HIS A 402 14.99 -2.67 9.58
CA HIS A 402 15.38 -4.07 9.40
C HIS A 402 14.18 -4.88 8.91
N THR A 403 14.13 -5.20 7.62
CA THR A 403 12.98 -5.90 7.03
C THR A 403 12.89 -7.36 7.47
N GLY A 404 14.00 -7.97 7.86
CA GLY A 404 14.14 -9.41 8.10
C GLY A 404 14.09 -10.23 6.82
N ASP A 405 14.06 -9.62 5.63
CA ASP A 405 14.13 -10.32 4.35
C ASP A 405 15.58 -10.55 3.95
N GLN A 406 15.95 -11.81 3.69
CA GLN A 406 17.25 -12.14 3.12
C GLN A 406 17.19 -11.95 1.61
N VAL A 407 18.09 -11.12 1.09
CA VAL A 407 18.09 -10.73 -0.32
C VAL A 407 19.50 -10.77 -0.91
N ARG A 408 19.52 -10.74 -2.24
CA ARG A 408 20.69 -10.39 -3.04
C ARG A 408 20.42 -9.10 -3.77
N ILE A 409 21.34 -8.15 -3.75
CA ILE A 409 21.35 -6.97 -4.61
C ILE A 409 22.39 -7.19 -5.70
N ALA A 410 21.94 -7.19 -6.97
CA ALA A 410 22.82 -7.32 -8.11
C ALA A 410 23.61 -6.03 -8.39
N PRO A 411 24.69 -6.07 -9.19
CA PRO A 411 25.51 -4.89 -9.51
C PRO A 411 24.73 -3.75 -10.18
N ASP A 412 23.59 -4.06 -10.84
CA ASP A 412 22.70 -3.08 -11.45
C ASP A 412 21.67 -2.50 -10.47
N GLY A 413 21.69 -2.94 -9.21
CA GLY A 413 20.78 -2.51 -8.14
C GLY A 413 19.46 -3.29 -8.07
N LEU A 414 19.26 -4.32 -8.90
CA LEU A 414 18.06 -5.16 -8.84
C LEU A 414 18.12 -6.06 -7.61
N VAL A 415 17.00 -6.09 -6.87
CA VAL A 415 16.88 -6.87 -5.64
C VAL A 415 16.17 -8.20 -5.91
N TYR A 416 16.74 -9.28 -5.43
CA TYR A 416 16.21 -10.62 -5.51
C TYR A 416 16.03 -11.20 -4.11
N ARG A 417 14.97 -11.96 -3.89
CA ARG A 417 14.85 -12.76 -2.66
C ARG A 417 15.92 -13.86 -2.69
N ALA A 418 16.73 -13.96 -1.64
CA ALA A 418 17.66 -15.07 -1.50
C ALA A 418 16.87 -16.35 -1.23
N THR A 419 17.18 -17.42 -1.94
CA THR A 419 16.80 -18.79 -1.57
C THR A 419 17.61 -19.19 -0.35
N ALA A 420 16.95 -19.69 0.71
CA ALA A 420 17.61 -20.14 1.94
C ALA A 420 18.48 -21.36 1.70
#